data_b7d2a1ca0beec42d2105ccf6ff3a8724
#
_entry.id   b7d2a1ca0beec42d2105ccf6ff3a8724
#
_cell.length_a   1.000
_cell.length_b   1.000
_cell.length_c   1.000
_cell.angle_alpha   90.00
_cell.angle_beta   90.00
_cell.angle_gamma   90.00
#
_symmetry.space_group_name_H-M   'P 1'
#
loop_
_entity.id
_entity.type
_entity.pdbx_description
1 polymer ?
#
loop_
_entity_poly.entity_id
_entity_poly.type
_entity_poly.pdbx_seq_one_letter_code
_entity_poly.pdbx_strand_id
1 'polypeptide(L)' 'MITEKEEEEARELFMLPGWRSLMDDLEEQADLCNLDACNNVEDLFFNKGRLAVIRMLLNYEAYVTRLSEEEEYELQ' A
#
# COMPACT_ATOMS: atom_id res chain seq x y z
N MET A 1 4.40 -4.32 -15.62
CA MET A 1 5.71 -5.01 -15.64
C MET A 1 6.73 -4.18 -14.89
N ILE A 2 7.53 -4.79 -14.04
CA ILE A 2 8.56 -4.11 -13.26
C ILE A 2 9.94 -4.50 -13.77
N THR A 3 10.85 -3.52 -13.90
CA THR A 3 12.23 -3.81 -14.31
C THR A 3 13.04 -4.34 -13.13
N GLU A 4 14.16 -5.02 -13.40
CA GLU A 4 15.09 -5.50 -12.38
C GLU A 4 15.59 -4.37 -11.48
N LYS A 5 15.89 -3.22 -12.09
CA LYS A 5 16.34 -2.03 -11.37
C LYS A 5 15.25 -1.49 -10.43
N GLU A 6 14.01 -1.40 -10.92
CA GLU A 6 12.87 -0.96 -10.12
C GLU A 6 12.60 -1.91 -8.96
N GLU A 7 12.75 -3.21 -9.19
CA GLU A 7 12.61 -4.22 -8.15
C GLU A 7 13.67 -4.06 -7.05
N GLU A 8 14.92 -3.85 -7.42
CA GLU A 8 16.01 -3.62 -6.47
C GLU A 8 15.78 -2.35 -5.64
N GLU A 9 15.38 -1.26 -6.31
CA GLU A 9 15.07 0.00 -5.65
C GLU A 9 13.92 -0.15 -4.66
N ALA A 10 12.88 -0.89 -5.03
CA ALA A 10 11.74 -1.16 -4.16
C ALA A 10 12.15 -1.98 -2.94
N ARG A 11 12.95 -3.01 -3.13
CA ARG A 11 13.46 -3.84 -2.03
C ARG A 11 14.29 -3.02 -1.04
N GLU A 12 15.14 -2.13 -1.55
CA GLU A 12 15.91 -1.22 -0.70
C GLU A 12 15.00 -0.32 0.12
N LEU A 13 13.94 0.23 -0.52
CA LEU A 13 12.96 1.07 0.16
C LEU A 13 12.28 0.32 1.30
N PHE A 14 11.84 -0.91 1.05
CA PHE A 14 11.11 -1.71 2.04
C PHE A 14 11.98 -2.11 3.25
N MET A 15 13.30 -2.06 3.11
CA MET A 15 14.22 -2.36 4.20
C MET A 15 14.53 -1.16 5.09
N LEU A 16 14.15 0.04 4.68
CA LEU A 16 14.40 1.25 5.46
C LEU A 16 13.50 1.32 6.69
N PRO A 17 14.04 1.71 7.86
CA PRO A 17 13.22 1.88 9.06
C PRO A 17 12.09 2.89 8.86
N GLY A 18 12.31 3.93 8.06
CA GLY A 18 11.28 4.91 7.74
C GLY A 18 10.09 4.34 6.99
N TRP A 19 10.30 3.34 6.13
CA TRP A 19 9.22 2.63 5.46
C TRP A 19 8.32 1.91 6.47
N ARG A 20 8.92 1.19 7.42
CA ARG A 20 8.19 0.49 8.48
C ARG A 20 7.36 1.46 9.32
N SER A 21 7.98 2.57 9.71
CA SER A 21 7.29 3.61 10.49
C SER A 21 6.10 4.18 9.74
N LEU A 22 6.27 4.42 8.42
CA LEU A 22 5.18 4.91 7.58
C LEU A 22 4.04 3.89 7.50
N MET A 23 4.35 2.61 7.33
CA MET A 23 3.34 1.55 7.26
C MET A 23 2.56 1.45 8.58
N ASP A 24 3.25 1.53 9.71
CA ASP A 24 2.61 1.50 11.03
C ASP A 24 1.67 2.68 11.22
N ASP A 25 2.08 3.89 10.82
CA ASP A 25 1.25 5.09 10.88
C ASP A 25 0.02 4.97 9.98
N LEU A 26 0.17 4.42 8.77
CA LEU A 26 -0.94 4.23 7.86
C LEU A 26 -1.94 3.19 8.38
N GLU A 27 -1.45 2.12 9.00
CA GLU A 27 -2.33 1.13 9.65
C GLU A 27 -3.16 1.77 10.76
N GLU A 28 -2.53 2.61 11.58
CA GLU A 28 -3.23 3.33 12.64
C GLU A 28 -4.29 4.25 12.06
N GLN A 29 -3.98 4.99 11.00
CA GLN A 29 -4.95 5.86 10.33
C GLN A 29 -6.12 5.06 9.74
N ALA A 30 -5.85 3.89 9.18
CA ALA A 30 -6.90 3.02 8.65
C ALA A 30 -7.84 2.53 9.77
N ASP A 31 -7.27 2.15 10.91
CA ASP A 31 -8.04 1.68 12.06
C ASP A 31 -8.90 2.78 12.67
N LEU A 32 -8.42 4.04 12.62
CA LEU A 32 -9.16 5.19 13.12
C LEU A 32 -10.24 5.68 12.14
N CYS A 33 -10.23 5.22 10.90
CA CYS A 33 -11.19 5.62 9.88
C CYS A 33 -12.49 4.82 10.07
N ASN A 34 -13.48 5.45 10.70
CA ASN A 34 -14.78 4.83 10.96
C ASN A 34 -15.84 5.34 9.99
N LEU A 35 -16.19 4.52 9.00
CA LEU A 35 -17.19 4.88 7.98
C LEU A 35 -18.60 5.01 8.58
N ASP A 36 -18.88 4.28 9.65
CA ASP A 36 -20.20 4.32 10.32
C ASP A 36 -20.41 5.64 11.07
N ALA A 37 -19.35 6.36 11.39
CA ALA A 37 -19.42 7.64 12.08
C ALA A 37 -19.54 8.83 11.13
N CYS A 38 -19.60 8.60 9.81
CA CYS A 38 -19.74 9.67 8.82
C CYS A 38 -21.14 10.29 8.89
N ASN A 39 -21.19 11.64 8.90
CA ASN A 39 -22.44 12.38 9.11
C ASN A 39 -23.25 12.59 7.84
N ASN A 40 -22.63 12.46 6.67
CA ASN A 40 -23.28 12.68 5.38
C ASN A 40 -22.60 11.89 4.28
N VAL A 41 -23.22 11.89 3.09
CA VAL A 41 -22.72 11.14 1.93
C VAL A 41 -21.36 11.65 1.45
N GLU A 42 -21.15 12.97 1.47
CA GLU A 42 -19.88 13.57 1.04
C GLU A 42 -18.75 13.13 1.95
N ASP A 43 -18.97 13.14 3.25
CA ASP A 43 -18.02 12.71 4.26
C ASP A 43 -17.71 11.21 4.11
N LEU A 44 -18.74 10.42 3.86
CA LEU A 44 -18.60 8.98 3.63
C LEU A 44 -17.72 8.71 2.40
N PHE A 45 -17.97 9.36 1.27
CA PHE A 45 -17.19 9.16 0.05
C PHE A 45 -15.76 9.64 0.20
N PHE A 46 -15.54 10.76 0.89
CA PHE A 46 -14.21 11.26 1.20
C PHE A 46 -13.41 10.23 1.99
N ASN A 47 -14.00 9.69 3.05
CA ASN A 47 -13.33 8.71 3.91
C ASN A 47 -13.13 7.37 3.22
N LYS A 48 -14.06 6.95 2.36
CA LYS A 48 -13.86 5.75 1.54
C LYS A 48 -12.68 5.89 0.58
N GLY A 49 -12.54 7.05 -0.07
CA GLY A 49 -11.42 7.33 -0.95
C GLY A 49 -10.10 7.36 -0.20
N ARG A 50 -10.07 8.01 0.96
CA ARG A 50 -8.91 8.05 1.83
C ARG A 50 -8.47 6.65 2.25
N LEU A 51 -9.42 5.83 2.69
CA LEU A 51 -9.14 4.46 3.12
C LEU A 51 -8.64 3.60 1.95
N ALA A 52 -9.21 3.79 0.75
CA ALA A 52 -8.75 3.07 -0.45
C ALA A 52 -7.28 3.35 -0.76
N VAL A 53 -6.86 4.63 -0.68
CA VAL A 53 -5.47 5.03 -0.90
C VAL A 53 -4.55 4.45 0.18
N ILE A 54 -4.97 4.51 1.43
CA ILE A 54 -4.20 3.94 2.56
C ILE A 54 -3.98 2.43 2.32
N ARG A 55 -5.03 1.70 1.97
CA ARG A 55 -4.94 0.27 1.70
C ARG A 55 -4.03 -0.04 0.52
N MET A 56 -4.07 0.78 -0.52
CA MET A 56 -3.18 0.64 -1.67
C MET A 56 -1.71 0.75 -1.24
N LEU A 57 -1.39 1.73 -0.41
CA LEU A 57 -0.03 1.91 0.11
C LEU A 57 0.40 0.77 1.02
N LEU A 58 -0.49 0.31 1.89
CA LEU A 58 -0.21 -0.83 2.79
C LEU A 58 0.05 -2.12 2.01
N ASN A 59 -0.57 -2.27 0.85
CA ASN A 59 -0.42 -3.46 0.01
C ASN A 59 0.68 -3.32 -1.05
N TYR A 60 1.37 -2.19 -1.09
CA TYR A 60 2.34 -1.91 -2.15
C TYR A 60 3.49 -2.92 -2.17
N GLU A 61 4.03 -3.26 -1.02
CA GLU A 61 5.12 -4.24 -0.90
C GLU A 61 4.68 -5.61 -1.45
N ALA A 62 3.50 -6.07 -1.08
CA ALA A 62 2.95 -7.32 -1.57
C ALA A 62 2.71 -7.27 -3.09
N TYR A 63 2.26 -6.14 -3.60
CA TYR A 63 2.04 -5.93 -5.03
C TYR A 63 3.34 -6.05 -5.82
N VAL A 64 4.40 -5.38 -5.38
CA VAL A 64 5.73 -5.45 -6.03
C VAL A 64 6.28 -6.87 -5.98
N THR A 65 6.17 -7.54 -4.84
CA THR A 65 6.62 -8.92 -4.69
C THR A 65 5.91 -9.85 -5.66
N ARG A 66 4.61 -9.69 -5.83
CA ARG A 66 3.81 -10.49 -6.75
C ARG A 66 4.22 -10.25 -8.21
N LEU A 67 4.48 -8.99 -8.59
CA LEU A 67 4.95 -8.69 -9.94
C LEU A 67 6.28 -9.36 -10.24
N SER A 68 7.20 -9.36 -9.29
CA SER A 68 8.50 -10.02 -9.44
C SER A 68 8.34 -11.53 -9.61
N GLU A 69 7.46 -12.16 -8.85
CA GLU A 69 7.16 -13.59 -8.93
C GLU A 69 6.54 -13.95 -10.28
N GLU A 70 5.63 -13.13 -10.79
CA GLU A 70 5.02 -13.31 -12.10
C GLU A 70 6.04 -13.25 -13.22
N GLU A 71 6.98 -12.31 -13.17
CA GLU A 71 8.06 -12.19 -14.14
C GLU A 71 8.99 -13.41 -14.11
N GLU A 72 9.37 -13.87 -12.93
CA GLU A 72 10.17 -15.10 -12.77
C GLU A 72 9.47 -16.30 -13.37
N TYR A 73 8.18 -16.40 -13.14
CA TYR A 73 7.37 -17.50 -13.67
C TYR A 73 7.28 -17.46 -15.19
N GLU A 74 7.13 -16.29 -15.78
CA GLU A 74 7.05 -16.12 -17.24
C GLU A 74 8.37 -16.46 -17.94
N LEU A 75 9.50 -16.24 -17.27
CA LEU A 75 10.83 -16.51 -17.81
C LEU A 75 11.21 -18.00 -17.77
N GLN A 76 10.48 -18.80 -17.06
CA GLN A 76 10.67 -20.24 -16.97
C GLN A 76 9.82 -20.99 -17.98
#